data_0e099360e5d8203c27d88500b8deff37
#
_entry.id   0e099360e5d8203c27d88500b8deff37
#
_cell.length_a   1.000
_cell.length_b   1.000
_cell.length_c   1.000
_cell.angle_alpha   90.00
_cell.angle_beta   90.00
_cell.angle_gamma   90.00
#
_symmetry.space_group_name_H-M   'P 1'
#
loop_
_entity.id
_entity.type
_entity.pdbx_description
1 polymer ?
#
loop_
_entity_poly.entity_id
_entity_poly.type
_entity_poly.pdbx_seq_one_letter_code
_entity_poly.pdbx_strand_id
1 'polypeptide(L)'
;MRIKRIALLLLIVSGISWGCKAVVEDLVGPSSLGNNLGIQGLFGGAGIQNDEISQATIKVEVFTVDNVPVADATVTLTTTLGTLTLATLTTGASGAATTTLTSGTTTGTAFVTATVDNITATTSVPII
;
A
#
# COMPACT_ATOMS: atom_id res chain seq x y z
N MET A 1 38.12 -0.38 3.62
CA MET A 1 37.33 -0.71 2.42
C MET A 1 35.93 -1.14 2.73
N ARG A 2 35.73 -2.10 3.62
CA ARG A 2 34.38 -2.57 3.98
C ARG A 2 33.53 -1.50 4.65
N ILE A 3 34.11 -0.67 5.48
CA ILE A 3 33.45 0.43 6.18
C ILE A 3 32.89 1.45 5.18
N LYS A 4 33.59 1.72 4.09
CA LYS A 4 33.14 2.64 3.07
C LYS A 4 31.88 2.17 2.36
N ARG A 5 31.74 0.88 2.17
CA ARG A 5 30.55 0.29 1.54
C ARG A 5 29.33 0.39 2.44
N ILE A 6 29.52 0.17 3.73
CA ILE A 6 28.45 0.32 4.72
C ILE A 6 27.99 1.78 4.79
N ALA A 7 28.93 2.72 4.81
CA ALA A 7 28.60 4.14 4.81
C ALA A 7 27.81 4.55 3.55
N LEU A 8 28.17 3.99 2.41
CA LEU A 8 27.47 4.26 1.16
C LEU A 8 26.03 3.76 1.21
N LEU A 9 25.80 2.58 1.75
CA LEU A 9 24.46 2.03 1.93
C LEU A 9 23.60 2.90 2.86
N LEU A 10 24.18 3.38 3.94
CA LEU A 10 23.49 4.31 4.85
C LEU A 10 23.09 5.60 4.17
N LEU A 11 23.93 6.14 3.31
CA LEU A 11 23.63 7.34 2.53
C LEU A 11 22.46 7.11 1.57
N ILE A 12 22.38 5.96 0.93
CA ILE A 12 21.27 5.60 0.04
C ILE A 12 19.96 5.55 0.83
N VAL A 13 19.97 4.92 1.99
CA VAL A 13 18.79 4.84 2.87
C VAL A 13 18.36 6.23 3.31
N SER A 14 19.28 7.09 3.69
CA SER A 14 19.00 8.48 4.06
C SER A 14 18.41 9.26 2.89
N GLY A 15 18.90 9.05 1.69
CA GLY A 15 18.37 9.69 0.49
C GLY A 15 16.93 9.30 0.19
N ILE A 16 16.56 8.06 0.44
CA ILE A 16 15.20 7.56 0.25
C ILE A 16 14.22 8.22 1.22
N SER A 17 14.64 8.51 2.44
CA SER A 17 13.79 9.13 3.45
C SER A 17 13.38 10.56 3.12
N TRP A 18 13.90 11.13 2.08
CA TRP A 18 13.58 12.49 1.63
C TRP A 18 12.30 12.58 0.82
N GLY A 19 11.62 11.48 0.61
CA GLY A 19 10.34 11.50 -0.07
C GLY A 19 9.35 12.41 0.65
N CYS A 20 8.89 13.47 -0.02
CA CYS A 20 7.93 14.42 0.55
C CYS A 20 6.49 13.92 0.50
N LYS A 21 6.24 12.78 -0.10
CA LYS A 21 4.90 12.20 -0.20
C LYS A 21 4.59 11.38 1.04
N ALA A 22 3.38 11.56 1.56
CA ALA A 22 2.88 10.69 2.60
C ALA A 22 2.56 9.32 1.97
N VAL A 23 3.35 8.33 2.30
CA VAL A 23 3.18 6.95 1.84
C VAL A 23 3.18 6.05 3.06
N VAL A 24 2.10 5.31 3.22
CA VAL A 24 2.04 4.26 4.23
C VAL A 24 2.04 2.93 3.49
N GLU A 25 3.07 2.14 3.75
CA GLU A 25 3.27 0.87 3.08
C GLU A 25 3.37 -0.25 4.09
N ASP A 26 2.76 -1.36 3.77
CA ASP A 26 2.89 -2.59 4.53
C ASP A 26 3.22 -3.74 3.58
N LEU A 27 4.22 -4.54 3.96
CA LEU A 27 4.67 -5.71 3.22
C LEU A 27 4.51 -6.94 4.11
N VAL A 28 3.79 -7.91 3.62
CA VAL A 28 3.48 -9.13 4.34
C VAL A 28 3.74 -10.34 3.46
N GLY A 29 4.21 -11.40 4.05
CA GLY A 29 4.39 -12.67 3.38
C GLY A 29 5.55 -13.48 3.93
N PRO A 30 5.81 -14.65 3.35
CA PRO A 30 5.06 -15.22 2.23
C PRO A 30 3.75 -15.88 2.65
N SER A 31 2.82 -15.97 1.71
CA SER A 31 1.58 -16.73 1.87
C SER A 31 1.85 -18.23 1.78
N SER A 32 0.81 -19.03 2.01
CA SER A 32 0.87 -20.49 1.82
C SER A 32 1.25 -20.88 0.39
N LEU A 33 1.01 -20.02 -0.58
CA LEU A 33 1.37 -20.21 -1.99
C LEU A 33 2.70 -19.57 -2.36
N GLY A 34 3.44 -19.01 -1.39
CA GLY A 34 4.75 -18.41 -1.62
C GLY A 34 4.68 -16.98 -2.17
N ASN A 35 3.58 -16.27 -1.96
CA ASN A 35 3.40 -14.90 -2.42
C ASN A 35 3.55 -13.90 -1.28
N ASN A 36 4.13 -12.73 -1.61
CA ASN A 36 4.17 -11.57 -0.73
C ASN A 36 3.15 -10.54 -1.18
N LEU A 37 2.62 -9.80 -0.24
CA LEU A 37 1.63 -8.76 -0.47
C LEU A 37 2.13 -7.45 0.08
N GLY A 38 2.09 -6.41 -0.75
CA GLY A 38 2.34 -5.04 -0.34
C GLY A 38 1.11 -4.17 -0.56
N ILE A 39 0.87 -3.22 0.32
CA ILE A 39 -0.18 -2.23 0.19
C ILE A 39 0.36 -0.84 0.52
N GLN A 40 -0.02 0.15 -0.28
CA GLN A 40 0.36 1.55 -0.09
C GLN A 40 -0.87 2.43 -0.14
N GLY A 41 -0.93 3.42 0.76
CA GLY A 41 -1.86 4.52 0.65
C GLY A 41 -1.13 5.76 0.17
N LEU A 42 -1.57 6.32 -0.94
CA LEU A 42 -0.97 7.51 -1.56
C LEU A 42 -1.95 8.68 -1.46
N PHE A 43 -1.55 9.72 -0.74
CA PHE A 43 -2.37 10.91 -0.55
C PHE A 43 -1.47 12.12 -0.33
N GLY A 44 -2.02 13.31 -0.57
CA GLY A 44 -1.27 14.55 -0.37
C GLY A 44 -1.42 15.10 1.05
N GLY A 45 -0.43 15.85 1.50
CA GLY A 45 -0.47 16.54 2.78
C GLY A 45 -0.61 15.63 3.98
N ALA A 46 -1.41 16.05 4.95
CA ALA A 46 -1.63 15.33 6.20
C ALA A 46 -2.74 14.28 6.12
N GLY A 47 -3.42 14.19 5.00
CA GLY A 47 -4.53 13.25 4.80
C GLY A 47 -5.55 13.80 3.81
N ILE A 48 -6.64 13.09 3.66
CA ILE A 48 -7.76 13.53 2.81
C ILE A 48 -8.84 14.18 3.67
N GLN A 49 -9.59 15.12 3.08
CA GLN A 49 -10.63 15.84 3.80
C GLN A 49 -11.93 15.04 3.86
N ASN A 50 -12.71 15.24 4.91
CA ASN A 50 -13.98 14.54 5.13
C ASN A 50 -15.15 15.17 4.36
N ASP A 51 -14.96 15.42 3.08
CA ASP A 51 -15.89 16.13 2.22
C ASP A 51 -16.65 15.23 1.23
N GLU A 52 -16.50 13.91 1.35
CA GLU A 52 -17.09 12.89 0.47
C GLU A 52 -16.59 12.97 -0.98
N ILE A 53 -15.54 13.75 -1.24
CA ILE A 53 -14.99 13.98 -2.57
C ILE A 53 -13.50 13.66 -2.61
N SER A 54 -12.77 14.01 -1.54
CA SER A 54 -11.32 13.81 -1.48
C SER A 54 -10.97 12.33 -1.51
N GLN A 55 -9.92 12.01 -2.24
CA GLN A 55 -9.55 10.62 -2.51
C GLN A 55 -8.08 10.36 -2.21
N ALA A 56 -7.81 9.13 -1.79
CA ALA A 56 -6.47 8.56 -1.71
C ALA A 56 -6.38 7.40 -2.69
N THR A 57 -5.21 7.19 -3.26
CA THR A 57 -4.96 6.04 -4.11
C THR A 57 -4.45 4.89 -3.27
N ILE A 58 -5.06 3.73 -3.38
CA ILE A 58 -4.63 2.51 -2.72
C ILE A 58 -4.00 1.61 -3.78
N LYS A 59 -2.74 1.29 -3.60
CA LYS A 59 -1.99 0.42 -4.49
C LYS A 59 -1.64 -0.87 -3.78
N VAL A 60 -1.90 -1.99 -4.41
CA VAL A 60 -1.49 -3.32 -3.94
C VAL A 60 -0.52 -3.94 -4.92
N GLU A 61 0.41 -4.72 -4.40
CA GLU A 61 1.39 -5.45 -5.20
C GLU A 61 1.51 -6.87 -4.68
N VAL A 62 1.52 -7.83 -5.60
CA VAL A 62 1.71 -9.24 -5.28
C VAL A 62 2.93 -9.74 -6.06
N PHE A 63 3.87 -10.33 -5.35
CA PHE A 63 5.09 -10.84 -5.94
C PHE A 63 5.56 -12.08 -5.20
N THR A 64 6.34 -12.92 -5.87
CA THR A 64 6.89 -14.13 -5.28
C THR A 64 8.04 -13.80 -4.32
N VAL A 65 8.50 -14.80 -3.57
CA VAL A 65 9.68 -14.66 -2.69
C VAL A 65 10.94 -14.27 -3.48
N ASP A 66 10.96 -14.51 -4.78
CA ASP A 66 12.06 -14.13 -5.67
C ASP A 66 11.82 -12.76 -6.34
N ASN A 67 10.86 -11.98 -5.86
CA ASN A 67 10.48 -10.67 -6.41
C ASN A 67 9.95 -10.72 -7.85
N VAL A 68 9.33 -11.82 -8.23
CA VAL A 68 8.67 -11.93 -9.53
C VAL A 68 7.22 -11.47 -9.38
N PRO A 69 6.75 -10.51 -10.20
CA PRO A 69 5.37 -10.07 -10.15
C PRO A 69 4.39 -11.22 -10.42
N VAL A 70 3.28 -11.23 -9.68
CA VAL A 70 2.22 -12.23 -9.84
C VAL A 70 1.04 -11.58 -10.55
N ALA A 71 0.79 -11.97 -11.79
CA ALA A 71 -0.36 -11.52 -12.55
C ALA A 71 -1.61 -12.30 -12.16
N ASP A 72 -2.78 -11.67 -12.37
CA ASP A 72 -4.09 -12.29 -12.17
C ASP A 72 -4.34 -12.76 -10.72
N ALA A 73 -3.62 -12.19 -9.74
CA ALA A 73 -3.91 -12.46 -8.35
C ALA A 73 -5.13 -11.65 -7.90
N THR A 74 -6.03 -12.31 -7.20
CA THR A 74 -7.22 -11.66 -6.64
C THR A 74 -6.91 -11.12 -5.26
N VAL A 75 -7.06 -9.81 -5.08
CA VAL A 75 -6.84 -9.11 -3.81
C VAL A 75 -8.17 -8.54 -3.34
N THR A 76 -8.58 -8.90 -2.14
CA THR A 76 -9.79 -8.38 -1.52
C THR A 76 -9.44 -7.25 -0.57
N LEU A 77 -10.17 -6.14 -0.63
CA LEU A 77 -9.94 -4.95 0.17
C LEU A 77 -11.12 -4.64 1.07
N THR A 78 -10.82 -4.17 2.26
CA THR A 78 -11.81 -3.62 3.20
C THR A 78 -11.28 -2.31 3.77
N THR A 79 -12.18 -1.42 4.17
CA THR A 79 -11.83 -0.17 4.84
C THR A 79 -12.71 0.05 6.05
N THR A 80 -12.18 0.74 7.07
CA THR A 80 -12.94 1.09 8.27
C THR A 80 -13.68 2.41 8.13
N LEU A 81 -13.18 3.32 7.28
CA LEU A 81 -13.81 4.62 7.01
C LEU A 81 -13.75 4.90 5.50
N GLY A 82 -14.67 5.71 5.02
CA GLY A 82 -14.76 6.05 3.62
C GLY A 82 -15.28 4.89 2.76
N THR A 83 -15.11 5.02 1.46
CA THR A 83 -15.62 4.06 0.48
C THR A 83 -14.54 3.72 -0.54
N LEU A 84 -14.34 2.43 -0.77
CA LEU A 84 -13.46 1.95 -1.83
C LEU A 84 -14.23 1.87 -3.14
N THR A 85 -13.62 2.35 -4.22
CA THR A 85 -14.22 2.26 -5.56
C THR A 85 -14.35 0.79 -5.98
N LEU A 86 -13.32 -0.01 -5.71
CA LEU A 86 -13.33 -1.45 -5.94
C LEU A 86 -12.87 -2.14 -4.66
N ALA A 87 -13.64 -3.12 -4.21
CA ALA A 87 -13.28 -3.94 -3.04
C ALA A 87 -12.52 -5.21 -3.44
N THR A 88 -12.53 -5.56 -4.71
CA THR A 88 -11.80 -6.72 -5.23
C THR A 88 -10.98 -6.26 -6.42
N LEU A 89 -9.68 -6.53 -6.39
CA LEU A 89 -8.74 -6.16 -7.43
C LEU A 89 -8.10 -7.42 -8.01
N THR A 90 -7.77 -7.35 -9.30
CA THR A 90 -6.99 -8.38 -9.97
C THR A 90 -5.70 -7.73 -10.46
N THR A 91 -4.56 -8.31 -10.08
CA THR A 91 -3.27 -7.76 -10.46
C THR A 91 -3.00 -7.90 -11.95
N GLY A 92 -2.34 -6.91 -12.53
CA GLY A 92 -1.88 -6.97 -13.92
C GLY A 92 -0.54 -7.67 -14.05
N ALA A 93 0.06 -7.57 -15.23
CA ALA A 93 1.35 -8.20 -15.55
C ALA A 93 2.48 -7.70 -14.65
N SER A 94 2.37 -6.49 -14.10
CA SER A 94 3.34 -5.93 -13.15
C SER A 94 3.15 -6.43 -11.72
N GLY A 95 2.13 -7.25 -11.46
CA GLY A 95 1.78 -7.71 -10.13
C GLY A 95 1.06 -6.66 -9.30
N ALA A 96 0.68 -5.54 -9.87
CA ALA A 96 0.08 -4.40 -9.17
C ALA A 96 -1.37 -4.17 -9.60
N ALA A 97 -2.15 -3.60 -8.70
CA ALA A 97 -3.49 -3.12 -8.96
C ALA A 97 -3.76 -1.91 -8.06
N THR A 98 -4.64 -1.03 -8.51
CA THR A 98 -4.98 0.19 -7.76
C THR A 98 -6.48 0.37 -7.66
N THR A 99 -6.89 1.00 -6.57
CA THR A 99 -8.24 1.52 -6.39
C THR A 99 -8.17 2.86 -5.68
N THR A 100 -9.28 3.52 -5.50
CA THR A 100 -9.35 4.78 -4.76
C THR A 100 -10.20 4.61 -3.51
N LEU A 101 -9.77 5.27 -2.44
CA LEU A 101 -10.53 5.45 -1.22
C LEU A 101 -11.10 6.87 -1.23
N THR A 102 -12.41 6.99 -1.24
CA THR A 102 -13.09 8.28 -1.14
C THR A 102 -13.48 8.52 0.31
N SER A 103 -13.21 9.71 0.81
CA SER A 103 -13.55 10.07 2.18
C SER A 103 -15.06 10.08 2.39
N GLY A 104 -15.47 9.84 3.64
CA GLY A 104 -16.83 10.10 4.07
C GLY A 104 -16.92 11.44 4.79
N THR A 105 -17.90 11.56 5.68
CA THR A 105 -18.11 12.75 6.51
C THR A 105 -17.43 12.66 7.87
N THR A 106 -16.95 11.49 8.24
CA THR A 106 -16.35 11.23 9.55
C THR A 106 -14.83 11.39 9.48
N THR A 107 -14.27 12.16 10.42
CA THR A 107 -12.82 12.26 10.58
C THR A 107 -12.29 11.06 11.35
N GLY A 108 -11.02 10.76 11.14
CA GLY A 108 -10.34 9.66 11.79
C GLY A 108 -9.33 9.02 10.86
N THR A 109 -8.87 7.84 11.21
CA THR A 109 -7.94 7.09 10.38
C THR A 109 -8.67 5.93 9.70
N ALA A 110 -8.67 5.93 8.39
CA ALA A 110 -9.18 4.80 7.62
C ALA A 110 -8.09 3.73 7.53
N PHE A 111 -8.39 2.54 7.99
CA PHE A 111 -7.51 1.38 7.85
C PHE A 111 -8.00 0.55 6.68
N VAL A 112 -7.18 0.49 5.63
CA VAL A 112 -7.48 -0.28 4.43
C VAL A 112 -6.68 -1.57 4.49
N THR A 113 -7.37 -2.69 4.51
CA THR A 113 -6.77 -4.01 4.62
C THR A 113 -6.94 -4.75 3.31
N ALA A 114 -5.84 -5.27 2.78
CA ALA A 114 -5.82 -6.13 1.61
C ALA A 114 -5.56 -7.57 2.04
N THR A 115 -6.20 -8.49 1.36
CA THR A 115 -6.03 -9.93 1.61
C THR A 115 -5.77 -10.64 0.30
N VAL A 116 -4.71 -11.42 0.24
CA VAL A 116 -4.44 -12.36 -0.84
C VAL A 116 -4.03 -13.70 -0.23
N ASP A 117 -4.54 -14.79 -0.78
CA ASP A 117 -4.31 -16.13 -0.22
C ASP A 117 -4.65 -16.15 1.29
N ASN A 118 -3.67 -16.41 2.14
CA ASN A 118 -3.86 -16.44 3.60
C ASN A 118 -3.14 -15.30 4.33
N ILE A 119 -2.72 -14.26 3.63
CA ILE A 119 -2.03 -13.12 4.22
C ILE A 119 -2.82 -11.84 4.06
N THR A 120 -2.66 -10.93 5.02
CA THR A 120 -3.28 -9.61 5.01
C THR A 120 -2.23 -8.54 5.24
N ALA A 121 -2.39 -7.42 4.54
CA ALA A 121 -1.59 -6.22 4.75
C ALA A 121 -2.51 -5.02 4.95
N THR A 122 -2.11 -4.06 5.77
CA THR A 122 -2.95 -2.91 6.12
C THR A 122 -2.17 -1.62 5.93
N THR A 123 -2.83 -0.64 5.33
CA THR A 123 -2.34 0.74 5.28
C THR A 123 -3.34 1.67 5.94
N SER A 124 -2.91 2.86 6.29
CA SER A 124 -3.76 3.86 6.93
C SER A 124 -3.80 5.14 6.11
N VAL A 125 -4.99 5.75 6.05
CA VAL A 125 -5.22 7.03 5.39
C VAL A 125 -5.93 7.94 6.39
N PRO A 126 -5.30 9.03 6.84
CA PRO A 126 -5.97 9.99 7.71
C PRO A 126 -7.07 10.73 6.95
N ILE A 127 -8.23 10.88 7.57
CA ILE A 127 -9.34 11.70 7.10
C ILE A 127 -9.49 12.85 8.08
N ILE A 128 -9.28 14.04 7.60
CA ILE A 128 -9.17 15.25 8.43
C ILE A 128 -10.28 16.26 8.18
#